data_b027eb103fac8b5ff0bd72dfe4161f09
#
_entry.id   b027eb103fac8b5ff0bd72dfe4161f09
#
_cell.length_a   1.000
_cell.length_b   1.000
_cell.length_c   1.000
_cell.angle_alpha   90.00
_cell.angle_beta   90.00
_cell.angle_gamma   90.00
#
_symmetry.space_group_name_H-M   'P 1'
#
loop_
_entity.id
_entity.type
_entity.pdbx_description
1 polymer ?
#
loop_
_entity_poly.entity_id
_entity_poly.type
_entity_poly.pdbx_seq_one_letter_code
_entity_poly.pdbx_strand_id
1 'polypeptide(L)'
;KAADEDAKRAWRATLGREERQRSSVYTTTEVIVSAFADERVRSQTEDPSYTPPRLLDKRKNTLYLCAPLQEQERLHPLFSMLVQELLSYAYEKAAIKGALDPPLLLLLDEAANIAPIPDLDAIASTGAGEGIQLLSVFQDMAQVGTVYGKRAATIVNNHRAKMFGAGISDRETLEYISRVAGSAEFEQRSRSRAERGRRSMTEGDTYRDLAPANVVREHKPGSALLMYGALPMAKLDLRIHLDTRR
;
A
#
# COMPACT_ATOMS: atom_id res chain seq x y z
N LYS A 1 -27.40 25.35 5.21
CA LYS A 1 -27.58 26.32 6.35
C LYS A 1 -26.99 25.80 7.66
N ALA A 2 -27.24 24.54 8.09
CA ALA A 2 -26.65 23.98 9.32
C ALA A 2 -25.12 23.87 9.22
N ALA A 3 -24.59 23.30 8.14
CA ALA A 3 -23.16 23.19 7.89
C ALA A 3 -22.44 24.57 7.86
N ASP A 4 -23.11 25.60 7.41
CA ASP A 4 -22.57 26.96 7.40
C ASP A 4 -22.44 27.56 8.81
N GLU A 5 -23.41 27.29 9.71
CA GLU A 5 -23.33 27.74 11.11
C GLU A 5 -22.25 26.98 11.92
N ASP A 6 -22.05 25.67 11.65
CA ASP A 6 -21.00 24.91 12.28
C ASP A 6 -19.62 25.36 11.81
N ALA A 7 -19.46 25.65 10.53
CA ALA A 7 -18.22 26.23 9.99
C ALA A 7 -17.92 27.62 10.60
N LYS A 8 -18.94 28.48 10.75
CA LYS A 8 -18.79 29.78 11.42
C LYS A 8 -18.41 29.64 12.89
N ARG A 9 -18.96 28.65 13.58
CA ARG A 9 -18.63 28.36 14.98
C ARG A 9 -17.18 27.90 15.13
N ALA A 10 -16.73 26.97 14.27
CA ALA A 10 -15.36 26.49 14.24
C ALA A 10 -14.37 27.62 13.92
N TRP A 11 -14.70 28.50 12.99
CA TRP A 11 -13.91 29.67 12.66
C TRP A 11 -13.78 30.63 13.85
N ARG A 12 -14.87 30.97 14.51
CA ARG A 12 -14.84 31.84 15.71
C ARG A 12 -14.01 31.23 16.83
N ALA A 13 -14.11 29.90 17.04
CA ALA A 13 -13.30 29.20 18.02
C ALA A 13 -11.79 29.25 17.67
N THR A 14 -11.45 29.22 16.39
CA THR A 14 -10.07 29.35 15.92
C THR A 14 -9.52 30.76 16.14
N LEU A 15 -10.32 31.79 15.88
CA LEU A 15 -9.93 33.19 16.14
C LEU A 15 -9.65 33.48 17.61
N GLY A 16 -10.34 32.80 18.54
CA GLY A 16 -10.13 32.92 19.98
C GLY A 16 -8.93 32.20 20.56
N ARG A 17 -8.15 31.45 19.73
CA ARG A 17 -6.94 30.73 20.19
C ARG A 17 -5.75 31.67 20.33
N GLU A 18 -4.73 31.24 21.07
CA GLU A 18 -3.45 31.91 21.14
C GLU A 18 -2.81 32.03 19.74
N GLU A 19 -2.06 33.10 19.52
CA GLU A 19 -1.48 33.43 18.22
C GLU A 19 -0.67 32.28 17.60
N ARG A 20 0.11 31.56 18.40
CA ARG A 20 0.92 30.41 17.97
C ARG A 20 0.03 29.25 17.47
N GLN A 21 -1.04 28.94 18.21
CA GLN A 21 -1.99 27.89 17.83
C GLN A 21 -2.80 28.30 16.60
N ARG A 22 -3.20 29.56 16.51
CA ARG A 22 -3.91 30.13 15.39
C ARG A 22 -3.06 30.09 14.12
N SER A 23 -1.78 30.47 14.19
CA SER A 23 -0.83 30.40 13.08
C SER A 23 -0.69 28.98 12.56
N SER A 24 -0.58 27.97 13.44
CA SER A 24 -0.53 26.56 13.04
C SER A 24 -1.79 26.10 12.30
N VAL A 25 -2.98 26.53 12.74
CA VAL A 25 -4.24 26.21 12.05
C VAL A 25 -4.28 26.87 10.67
N TYR A 26 -3.83 28.12 10.56
CA TYR A 26 -3.78 28.82 9.27
C TYR A 26 -2.84 28.15 8.28
N THR A 27 -1.64 27.78 8.71
CA THR A 27 -0.68 27.06 7.87
C THR A 27 -1.26 25.72 7.36
N THR A 28 -1.89 24.96 8.26
CA THR A 28 -2.53 23.70 7.87
C THR A 28 -3.68 23.93 6.88
N THR A 29 -4.50 24.95 7.12
CA THR A 29 -5.60 25.32 6.22
C THR A 29 -5.07 25.75 4.86
N GLU A 30 -4.01 26.55 4.83
CA GLU A 30 -3.37 27.02 3.60
C GLU A 30 -2.86 25.83 2.76
N VAL A 31 -2.22 24.86 3.37
CA VAL A 31 -1.77 23.64 2.69
C VAL A 31 -2.94 22.90 2.04
N ILE A 32 -4.05 22.71 2.78
CA ILE A 32 -5.24 22.02 2.26
C ILE A 32 -5.88 22.81 1.11
N VAL A 33 -6.04 24.13 1.30
CA VAL A 33 -6.73 24.99 0.31
C VAL A 33 -5.85 25.28 -0.90
N SER A 34 -4.53 25.17 -0.80
CA SER A 34 -3.58 25.42 -1.90
C SER A 34 -3.85 24.55 -3.14
N ALA A 35 -4.36 23.34 -2.94
CA ALA A 35 -4.76 22.47 -4.05
C ALA A 35 -5.86 23.10 -4.92
N PHE A 36 -6.78 23.86 -4.34
CA PHE A 36 -7.89 24.52 -5.02
C PHE A 36 -7.50 25.87 -5.67
N ALA A 37 -6.27 26.35 -5.43
CA ALA A 37 -5.75 27.51 -6.14
C ALA A 37 -5.45 27.21 -7.63
N ASP A 38 -5.32 25.93 -7.99
CA ASP A 38 -5.15 25.49 -9.37
C ASP A 38 -6.50 25.52 -10.10
N GLU A 39 -6.56 26.25 -11.23
CA GLU A 39 -7.75 26.38 -12.06
C GLU A 39 -8.28 25.02 -12.54
N ARG A 40 -7.38 24.08 -12.84
CA ARG A 40 -7.75 22.74 -13.29
C ARG A 40 -8.46 21.94 -12.19
N VAL A 41 -8.02 22.12 -10.94
CA VAL A 41 -8.68 21.50 -9.78
C VAL A 41 -10.02 22.17 -9.54
N ARG A 42 -10.04 23.51 -9.53
CA ARG A 42 -11.26 24.30 -9.27
C ARG A 42 -12.35 24.01 -10.29
N SER A 43 -12.02 23.98 -11.58
CA SER A 43 -13.00 23.69 -12.64
C SER A 43 -13.62 22.28 -12.51
N GLN A 44 -12.89 21.30 -11.98
CA GLN A 44 -13.43 19.97 -11.71
C GLN A 44 -14.40 19.94 -10.51
N THR A 45 -14.34 20.94 -9.62
CA THR A 45 -15.27 21.02 -8.47
C THR A 45 -16.59 21.72 -8.82
N GLU A 46 -16.63 22.46 -9.92
CA GLU A 46 -17.84 23.16 -10.39
C GLU A 46 -18.86 22.20 -11.03
N ASP A 47 -18.39 21.13 -11.65
CA ASP A 47 -19.25 20.05 -12.18
C ASP A 47 -18.97 18.74 -11.40
N PRO A 48 -19.82 18.37 -10.43
CA PRO A 48 -19.62 17.18 -9.63
C PRO A 48 -19.89 15.91 -10.46
N SER A 49 -19.04 15.65 -11.44
CA SER A 49 -19.07 14.42 -12.24
C SER A 49 -18.77 13.20 -11.39
N TYR A 50 -18.04 13.41 -10.26
CA TYR A 50 -17.73 12.40 -9.27
C TYR A 50 -18.58 12.57 -8.02
N THR A 51 -19.26 11.51 -7.62
CA THR A 51 -19.83 11.33 -6.29
C THR A 51 -19.69 9.87 -5.87
N PRO A 52 -19.44 9.58 -4.56
CA PRO A 52 -19.35 8.20 -4.09
C PRO A 52 -20.56 7.32 -4.46
N PRO A 53 -21.82 7.78 -4.36
CA PRO A 53 -22.97 7.03 -4.80
C PRO A 53 -22.93 6.64 -6.29
N ARG A 54 -22.49 7.57 -7.15
CA ARG A 54 -22.41 7.34 -8.60
C ARG A 54 -21.28 6.37 -8.95
N LEU A 55 -20.15 6.45 -8.25
CA LEU A 55 -19.03 5.53 -8.46
C LEU A 55 -19.40 4.10 -8.03
N LEU A 56 -20.10 3.96 -6.90
CA LEU A 56 -20.48 2.68 -6.33
C LEU A 56 -21.90 2.21 -6.76
N ASP A 57 -22.44 2.74 -7.86
CA ASP A 57 -23.63 2.15 -8.47
C ASP A 57 -23.27 0.81 -9.13
N LYS A 58 -24.29 0.10 -9.62
CA LYS A 58 -24.10 -1.24 -10.25
C LYS A 58 -23.38 -1.20 -11.61
N ARG A 59 -22.94 -0.04 -12.07
CA ARG A 59 -22.18 0.13 -13.31
C ARG A 59 -20.71 -0.12 -13.09
N LYS A 60 -20.00 -0.46 -14.15
CA LYS A 60 -18.54 -0.58 -14.12
C LYS A 60 -17.93 0.82 -14.24
N ASN A 61 -17.71 1.47 -13.11
CA ASN A 61 -17.11 2.79 -13.05
C ASN A 61 -15.66 2.67 -12.57
N THR A 62 -14.81 3.59 -13.03
CA THR A 62 -13.42 3.70 -12.57
C THR A 62 -13.11 5.19 -12.38
N LEU A 63 -12.59 5.52 -11.22
CA LEU A 63 -12.03 6.83 -10.93
C LEU A 63 -10.50 6.74 -11.00
N TYR A 64 -9.88 7.56 -11.84
CA TYR A 64 -8.43 7.71 -11.92
C TYR A 64 -8.01 9.00 -11.24
N LEU A 65 -7.18 8.89 -10.19
CA LEU A 65 -6.53 10.02 -9.52
C LEU A 65 -5.07 10.04 -9.98
N CYS A 66 -4.73 10.98 -10.85
CA CYS A 66 -3.42 11.07 -11.45
C CYS A 66 -2.81 12.45 -11.20
N ALA A 67 -1.55 12.50 -10.81
CA ALA A 67 -0.79 13.73 -10.67
C ALA A 67 0.63 13.57 -11.22
N PRO A 68 1.16 14.57 -11.96
CA PRO A 68 2.58 14.62 -12.27
C PRO A 68 3.41 14.64 -10.97
N LEU A 69 4.62 14.10 -11.01
CA LEU A 69 5.49 13.97 -9.82
C LEU A 69 5.64 15.29 -9.05
N GLN A 70 5.79 16.42 -9.76
CA GLN A 70 5.97 17.75 -9.16
C GLN A 70 4.72 18.26 -8.42
N GLU A 71 3.55 17.70 -8.72
CA GLU A 71 2.26 18.14 -8.17
C GLU A 71 1.75 17.19 -7.07
N GLN A 72 2.38 16.04 -6.89
CA GLN A 72 1.90 15.00 -5.97
C GLN A 72 1.79 15.51 -4.54
N GLU A 73 2.83 16.17 -4.02
CA GLU A 73 2.85 16.70 -2.66
C GLU A 73 1.72 17.72 -2.43
N ARG A 74 1.49 18.60 -3.40
CA ARG A 74 0.43 19.63 -3.33
C ARG A 74 -0.99 19.03 -3.41
N LEU A 75 -1.16 17.98 -4.23
CA LEU A 75 -2.48 17.35 -4.45
C LEU A 75 -2.77 16.21 -3.46
N HIS A 76 -1.78 15.76 -2.72
CA HIS A 76 -1.89 14.71 -1.72
C HIS A 76 -3.07 14.90 -0.73
N PRO A 77 -3.29 16.07 -0.09
CA PRO A 77 -4.43 16.25 0.81
C PRO A 77 -5.78 16.07 0.10
N LEU A 78 -5.89 16.54 -1.14
CA LEU A 78 -7.10 16.41 -1.95
C LEU A 78 -7.38 14.93 -2.29
N PHE A 79 -6.38 14.18 -2.75
CA PHE A 79 -6.52 12.77 -3.08
C PHE A 79 -6.86 11.93 -1.85
N SER A 80 -6.20 12.18 -0.72
CA SER A 80 -6.50 11.52 0.54
C SER A 80 -7.94 11.78 0.98
N MET A 81 -8.41 13.01 0.87
CA MET A 81 -9.79 13.37 1.20
C MET A 81 -10.81 12.66 0.31
N LEU A 82 -10.59 12.65 -1.02
CA LEU A 82 -11.49 11.97 -1.96
C LEU A 82 -11.57 10.46 -1.70
N VAL A 83 -10.43 9.84 -1.42
CA VAL A 83 -10.39 8.39 -1.10
C VAL A 83 -11.07 8.12 0.24
N GLN A 84 -10.86 8.95 1.25
CA GLN A 84 -11.52 8.79 2.56
C GLN A 84 -13.04 8.96 2.46
N GLU A 85 -13.53 9.94 1.69
CA GLU A 85 -14.96 10.13 1.46
C GLU A 85 -15.58 8.91 0.76
N LEU A 86 -14.90 8.39 -0.27
CA LEU A 86 -15.34 7.17 -0.96
C LEU A 86 -15.40 5.98 0.00
N LEU A 87 -14.37 5.79 0.81
CA LEU A 87 -14.30 4.69 1.78
C LEU A 87 -15.38 4.82 2.85
N SER A 88 -15.60 6.02 3.40
CA SER A 88 -16.66 6.27 4.37
C SER A 88 -18.03 5.87 3.81
N TYR A 89 -18.34 6.30 2.59
CA TYR A 89 -19.58 5.91 1.92
C TYR A 89 -19.64 4.40 1.64
N ALA A 90 -18.53 3.79 1.25
CA ALA A 90 -18.45 2.36 1.00
C ALA A 90 -18.75 1.54 2.26
N TYR A 91 -18.16 1.90 3.40
CA TYR A 91 -18.41 1.26 4.69
C TYR A 91 -19.85 1.47 5.18
N GLU A 92 -20.40 2.68 5.06
CA GLU A 92 -21.81 2.93 5.40
C GLU A 92 -22.76 2.08 4.55
N LYS A 93 -22.50 2.00 3.26
CA LYS A 93 -23.30 1.20 2.34
C LYS A 93 -23.21 -0.29 2.67
N ALA A 94 -22.01 -0.79 3.00
CA ALA A 94 -21.81 -2.17 3.39
C ALA A 94 -22.49 -2.49 4.74
N ALA A 95 -22.43 -1.58 5.71
CA ALA A 95 -23.11 -1.73 7.01
C ALA A 95 -24.63 -1.85 6.87
N ILE A 96 -25.25 -1.16 5.90
CA ILE A 96 -26.71 -1.17 5.70
C ILE A 96 -27.15 -2.34 4.81
N LYS A 97 -26.37 -2.66 3.75
CA LYS A 97 -26.80 -3.58 2.66
C LYS A 97 -26.01 -4.88 2.61
N GLY A 98 -25.03 -5.06 3.50
CA GLY A 98 -24.04 -6.12 3.41
C GLY A 98 -22.88 -5.76 2.48
N ALA A 99 -21.91 -6.65 2.36
CA ALA A 99 -20.70 -6.43 1.56
C ALA A 99 -21.02 -5.92 0.15
N LEU A 100 -20.18 -5.02 -0.37
CA LEU A 100 -20.36 -4.43 -1.69
C LEU A 100 -20.37 -5.49 -2.79
N ASP A 101 -21.38 -5.45 -3.65
CA ASP A 101 -21.49 -6.27 -4.87
C ASP A 101 -21.92 -5.38 -6.05
N PRO A 102 -21.07 -5.18 -7.05
CA PRO A 102 -19.68 -5.65 -7.17
C PRO A 102 -18.75 -5.00 -6.12
N PRO A 103 -17.63 -5.66 -5.77
CA PRO A 103 -16.68 -5.13 -4.81
C PRO A 103 -15.99 -3.87 -5.34
N LEU A 104 -15.63 -2.96 -4.42
CA LEU A 104 -14.77 -1.81 -4.70
C LEU A 104 -13.32 -2.28 -4.75
N LEU A 105 -12.62 -2.12 -5.88
CA LEU A 105 -11.18 -2.26 -5.95
C LEU A 105 -10.51 -0.90 -5.70
N LEU A 106 -9.73 -0.80 -4.63
CA LEU A 106 -8.84 0.32 -4.34
C LEU A 106 -7.42 -0.08 -4.73
N LEU A 107 -6.94 0.48 -5.83
CA LEU A 107 -5.57 0.27 -6.32
C LEU A 107 -4.75 1.52 -6.05
N LEU A 108 -3.76 1.40 -5.18
CA LEU A 108 -2.86 2.47 -4.75
C LEU A 108 -1.49 2.21 -5.35
N ASP A 109 -1.23 2.75 -6.51
CA ASP A 109 0.09 2.79 -7.10
C ASP A 109 0.91 3.90 -6.42
N GLU A 110 2.09 3.58 -5.94
CA GLU A 110 2.88 4.47 -5.07
C GLU A 110 2.10 5.00 -3.85
N ALA A 111 1.46 4.09 -3.11
CA ALA A 111 0.57 4.39 -1.98
C ALA A 111 1.15 5.39 -0.96
N ALA A 112 2.46 5.39 -0.79
CA ALA A 112 3.14 6.28 0.14
C ALA A 112 3.25 7.73 -0.35
N ASN A 113 3.32 7.96 -1.66
CA ASN A 113 3.60 9.27 -2.25
C ASN A 113 2.34 10.01 -2.69
N ILE A 114 1.38 9.30 -3.28
CA ILE A 114 0.22 9.93 -3.94
C ILE A 114 -0.93 10.14 -2.95
N ALA A 115 -1.24 9.13 -2.14
CA ALA A 115 -2.35 9.20 -1.18
C ALA A 115 -2.08 8.27 0.02
N PRO A 116 -1.20 8.64 0.96
CA PRO A 116 -1.04 7.87 2.18
C PRO A 116 -2.31 7.96 2.99
N ILE A 117 -3.09 6.89 2.93
CA ILE A 117 -4.35 6.76 3.65
C ILE A 117 -4.02 6.51 5.12
N PRO A 118 -4.47 7.37 6.06
CA PRO A 118 -4.11 7.26 7.47
C PRO A 118 -4.46 5.91 8.09
N ASP A 119 -5.60 5.31 7.70
CA ASP A 119 -6.14 4.08 8.30
C ASP A 119 -6.00 2.87 7.35
N LEU A 120 -4.90 2.81 6.59
CA LEU A 120 -4.63 1.72 5.65
C LEU A 120 -4.56 0.35 6.34
N ASP A 121 -4.09 0.30 7.58
CA ASP A 121 -4.08 -0.90 8.43
C ASP A 121 -5.49 -1.42 8.73
N ALA A 122 -6.45 -0.53 9.01
CA ALA A 122 -7.85 -0.90 9.22
C ALA A 122 -8.48 -1.43 7.93
N ILE A 123 -8.26 -0.76 6.79
CA ILE A 123 -8.79 -1.18 5.50
C ILE A 123 -8.22 -2.55 5.11
N ALA A 124 -6.91 -2.76 5.27
CA ALA A 124 -6.26 -4.03 4.97
C ALA A 124 -6.79 -5.19 5.86
N SER A 125 -7.25 -4.87 7.06
CA SER A 125 -7.78 -5.84 8.04
C SER A 125 -9.25 -6.18 7.79
N THR A 126 -10.09 -5.19 7.52
CA THR A 126 -11.56 -5.33 7.53
C THR A 126 -12.20 -5.22 6.15
N GLY A 127 -11.55 -4.55 5.21
CA GLY A 127 -12.13 -4.19 3.92
C GLY A 127 -12.67 -5.37 3.12
N ALA A 128 -11.99 -6.51 3.16
CA ALA A 128 -12.41 -7.70 2.42
C ALA A 128 -13.80 -8.20 2.87
N GLY A 129 -14.12 -8.11 4.15
CA GLY A 129 -15.44 -8.46 4.71
C GLY A 129 -16.55 -7.54 4.23
N GLU A 130 -16.22 -6.30 3.92
CA GLU A 130 -17.14 -5.26 3.44
C GLU A 130 -17.20 -5.17 1.90
N GLY A 131 -16.49 -6.07 1.20
CA GLY A 131 -16.40 -6.03 -0.26
C GLY A 131 -15.47 -4.94 -0.79
N ILE A 132 -14.47 -4.53 -0.01
CA ILE A 132 -13.41 -3.61 -0.43
C ILE A 132 -12.14 -4.43 -0.64
N GLN A 133 -11.63 -4.45 -1.86
CA GLN A 133 -10.37 -5.09 -2.23
C GLN A 133 -9.26 -4.04 -2.30
N LEU A 134 -8.21 -4.24 -1.51
CA LEU A 134 -7.08 -3.33 -1.44
C LEU A 134 -5.87 -3.93 -2.15
N LEU A 135 -5.28 -3.18 -3.08
CA LEU A 135 -3.98 -3.44 -3.68
C LEU A 135 -3.10 -2.21 -3.48
N SER A 136 -2.02 -2.36 -2.71
CA SER A 136 -1.08 -1.29 -2.40
C SER A 136 0.30 -1.62 -2.95
N VAL A 137 0.90 -0.68 -3.68
CA VAL A 137 2.25 -0.80 -4.21
C VAL A 137 3.17 0.16 -3.45
N PHE A 138 4.29 -0.36 -2.98
CA PHE A 138 5.35 0.38 -2.29
C PHE A 138 6.70 0.05 -2.94
N GLN A 139 7.65 0.95 -2.83
CA GLN A 139 9.00 0.72 -3.35
C GLN A 139 9.77 -0.28 -2.48
N ASP A 140 9.69 -0.13 -1.15
CA ASP A 140 10.36 -0.97 -0.16
C ASP A 140 9.69 -0.86 1.22
N MET A 141 10.17 -1.65 2.18
CA MET A 141 9.69 -1.66 3.56
C MET A 141 10.07 -0.39 4.31
N ALA A 142 11.20 0.22 3.99
CA ALA A 142 11.64 1.46 4.62
C ALA A 142 10.68 2.61 4.30
N GLN A 143 10.14 2.66 3.07
CA GLN A 143 9.10 3.62 2.68
C GLN A 143 7.81 3.42 3.50
N VAL A 144 7.37 2.17 3.66
CA VAL A 144 6.19 1.87 4.51
C VAL A 144 6.44 2.30 5.96
N GLY A 145 7.63 2.01 6.49
CA GLY A 145 8.05 2.41 7.84
C GLY A 145 8.06 3.93 8.04
N THR A 146 8.57 4.68 7.07
CA THR A 146 8.62 6.15 7.10
C THR A 146 7.24 6.78 7.15
N VAL A 147 6.31 6.29 6.32
CA VAL A 147 4.96 6.88 6.20
C VAL A 147 4.05 6.45 7.35
N TYR A 148 4.05 5.16 7.72
CA TYR A 148 3.08 4.60 8.67
C TYR A 148 3.66 4.34 10.06
N GLY A 149 4.97 4.49 10.25
CA GLY A 149 5.63 4.33 11.54
C GLY A 149 5.32 2.97 12.18
N LYS A 150 4.86 2.98 13.42
CA LYS A 150 4.54 1.76 14.18
C LYS A 150 3.45 0.88 13.53
N ARG A 151 2.62 1.43 12.64
CA ARG A 151 1.54 0.68 11.95
C ARG A 151 2.04 -0.06 10.70
N ALA A 152 3.25 0.20 10.24
CA ALA A 152 3.83 -0.42 9.04
C ALA A 152 3.77 -1.96 9.10
N ALA A 153 4.18 -2.55 10.20
CA ALA A 153 4.15 -4.00 10.39
C ALA A 153 2.71 -4.56 10.31
N THR A 154 1.73 -3.87 10.89
CA THR A 154 0.32 -4.25 10.84
C THR A 154 -0.21 -4.20 9.41
N ILE A 155 0.11 -3.13 8.67
CA ILE A 155 -0.27 -3.00 7.25
C ILE A 155 0.25 -4.18 6.45
N VAL A 156 1.56 -4.45 6.54
CA VAL A 156 2.18 -5.54 5.79
C VAL A 156 1.59 -6.89 6.18
N ASN A 157 1.35 -7.15 7.48
CA ASN A 157 0.81 -8.43 7.94
C ASN A 157 -0.64 -8.65 7.48
N ASN A 158 -1.46 -7.60 7.45
CA ASN A 158 -2.86 -7.69 7.03
C ASN A 158 -3.05 -7.88 5.53
N HIS A 159 -2.06 -7.55 4.70
CA HIS A 159 -2.08 -7.93 3.29
C HIS A 159 -1.81 -9.43 3.16
N ARG A 160 -2.86 -10.20 2.88
CA ARG A 160 -2.77 -11.67 2.77
C ARG A 160 -1.89 -12.13 1.60
N ALA A 161 -1.94 -11.41 0.49
CA ALA A 161 -1.06 -11.60 -0.66
C ALA A 161 0.05 -10.55 -0.64
N LYS A 162 1.31 -10.98 -0.80
CA LYS A 162 2.48 -10.10 -0.91
C LYS A 162 3.30 -10.52 -2.11
N MET A 163 3.55 -9.59 -3.00
CA MET A 163 4.34 -9.85 -4.20
C MET A 163 5.60 -8.97 -4.19
N PHE A 164 6.75 -9.59 -4.32
CA PHE A 164 8.05 -8.93 -4.34
C PHE A 164 8.65 -9.01 -5.74
N GLY A 165 8.78 -7.87 -6.39
CA GLY A 165 9.35 -7.73 -7.73
C GLY A 165 10.87 -7.83 -7.73
N ALA A 166 11.45 -7.80 -8.94
CA ALA A 166 12.90 -7.74 -9.12
C ALA A 166 13.45 -6.33 -8.83
N GLY A 167 14.74 -6.24 -8.50
CA GLY A 167 15.43 -4.97 -8.29
C GLY A 167 15.42 -4.46 -6.85
N ILE A 168 14.90 -5.23 -5.90
CA ILE A 168 14.94 -4.90 -4.48
C ILE A 168 16.40 -4.89 -4.00
N SER A 169 16.83 -3.76 -3.43
CA SER A 169 18.16 -3.59 -2.84
C SER A 169 18.11 -3.16 -1.37
N ASP A 170 16.92 -2.77 -0.87
CA ASP A 170 16.73 -2.40 0.51
C ASP A 170 16.94 -3.59 1.44
N ARG A 171 17.80 -3.40 2.45
CA ARG A 171 18.19 -4.43 3.39
C ARG A 171 17.01 -4.95 4.21
N GLU A 172 16.17 -4.07 4.70
CA GLU A 172 15.02 -4.44 5.54
C GLU A 172 14.03 -5.33 4.77
N THR A 173 13.77 -4.99 3.51
CA THR A 173 12.92 -5.78 2.60
C THR A 173 13.54 -7.15 2.32
N LEU A 174 14.83 -7.22 2.01
CA LEU A 174 15.53 -8.49 1.75
C LEU A 174 15.53 -9.40 2.97
N GLU A 175 15.80 -8.88 4.16
CA GLU A 175 15.78 -9.63 5.42
C GLU A 175 14.35 -10.09 5.77
N TYR A 176 13.35 -9.25 5.52
CA TYR A 176 11.94 -9.62 5.70
C TYR A 176 11.58 -10.82 4.83
N ILE A 177 11.87 -10.78 3.53
CA ILE A 177 11.56 -11.85 2.58
C ILE A 177 12.25 -13.15 3.00
N SER A 178 13.55 -13.10 3.29
CA SER A 178 14.35 -14.27 3.70
C SER A 178 13.78 -14.92 4.97
N ARG A 179 13.47 -14.11 5.99
CA ARG A 179 12.92 -14.58 7.26
C ARG A 179 11.54 -15.23 7.09
N VAL A 180 10.67 -14.64 6.28
CA VAL A 180 9.29 -15.14 6.11
C VAL A 180 9.24 -16.33 5.17
N ALA A 181 10.18 -16.44 4.21
CA ALA A 181 10.36 -17.65 3.40
C ALA A 181 10.73 -18.87 4.26
N GLY A 182 11.43 -18.64 5.38
CA GLY A 182 11.88 -19.68 6.27
C GLY A 182 13.11 -20.42 5.75
N SER A 183 13.45 -21.52 6.45
CA SER A 183 14.59 -22.38 6.13
C SER A 183 14.13 -23.81 5.97
N ALA A 184 14.86 -24.58 5.19
CA ALA A 184 14.65 -26.02 5.05
C ALA A 184 15.92 -26.78 5.41
N GLU A 185 15.71 -28.02 5.82
CA GLU A 185 16.77 -28.96 6.12
C GLU A 185 17.29 -29.58 4.83
N PHE A 186 18.59 -29.53 4.66
CA PHE A 186 19.28 -30.16 3.52
C PHE A 186 20.31 -31.16 4.04
N GLU A 187 20.26 -32.39 3.53
CA GLU A 187 21.32 -33.39 3.78
C GLU A 187 22.63 -32.87 3.14
N GLN A 188 23.61 -32.59 3.96
CA GLN A 188 24.96 -32.27 3.48
C GLN A 188 25.83 -33.54 3.56
N ARG A 189 26.17 -34.08 2.40
CA ARG A 189 27.13 -35.16 2.28
C ARG A 189 28.52 -34.61 2.00
N SER A 190 29.38 -34.58 3.01
CA SER A 190 30.77 -34.19 2.87
C SER A 190 31.64 -35.43 2.68
N ARG A 191 32.44 -35.44 1.60
CA ARG A 191 33.45 -36.47 1.34
C ARG A 191 34.82 -35.89 1.61
N SER A 192 35.48 -36.31 2.66
CA SER A 192 36.89 -35.99 2.89
C SER A 192 37.79 -37.13 2.49
N ARG A 193 38.91 -36.80 1.82
CA ARG A 193 39.95 -37.76 1.45
C ARG A 193 41.15 -37.49 2.36
N ALA A 194 41.40 -38.40 3.32
CA ALA A 194 42.57 -38.30 4.13
C ALA A 194 43.82 -38.80 3.34
N GLU A 195 45.01 -38.27 3.67
CA GLU A 195 46.31 -38.56 3.01
C GLU A 195 46.68 -40.02 2.92
N ARG A 196 46.06 -40.92 3.72
CA ARG A 196 46.28 -42.36 3.72
C ARG A 196 45.17 -43.18 3.05
N GLY A 197 44.38 -42.59 2.11
CA GLY A 197 43.42 -43.37 1.32
C GLY A 197 42.11 -43.75 2.04
N ARG A 198 41.92 -43.41 3.31
CA ARG A 198 40.66 -43.61 4.01
C ARG A 198 39.66 -42.54 3.59
N ARG A 199 38.54 -42.97 3.02
CA ARG A 199 37.40 -42.11 2.72
C ARG A 199 36.55 -42.01 3.98
N SER A 200 36.39 -40.80 4.52
CA SER A 200 35.39 -40.51 5.55
C SER A 200 34.21 -39.86 4.88
N MET A 201 33.03 -40.34 5.18
CA MET A 201 31.76 -39.81 4.72
C MET A 201 31.05 -39.29 5.98
N THR A 202 30.87 -37.98 6.06
CA THR A 202 30.12 -37.35 7.14
C THR A 202 28.78 -36.90 6.56
N GLU A 203 27.70 -37.43 7.07
CA GLU A 203 26.34 -36.99 6.78
C GLU A 203 25.93 -36.09 7.94
N GLY A 204 25.44 -34.91 7.63
CA GLY A 204 24.91 -33.93 8.60
C GLY A 204 23.82 -33.12 7.99
N ASP A 205 22.85 -32.79 8.79
CA ASP A 205 21.74 -31.93 8.38
C ASP A 205 22.16 -30.48 8.53
N THR A 206 21.95 -29.68 7.48
CA THR A 206 22.24 -28.24 7.47
C THR A 206 20.96 -27.48 7.11
N TYR A 207 20.58 -26.53 7.97
CA TYR A 207 19.48 -25.63 7.67
C TYR A 207 19.96 -24.51 6.75
N ARG A 208 19.24 -24.30 5.67
CA ARG A 208 19.50 -23.20 4.73
C ARG A 208 18.22 -22.41 4.48
N ASP A 209 18.37 -21.10 4.38
CA ASP A 209 17.26 -20.23 4.02
C ASP A 209 16.73 -20.60 2.63
N LEU A 210 15.40 -20.68 2.50
CA LEU A 210 14.73 -20.98 1.23
C LEU A 210 14.87 -19.83 0.23
N ALA A 211 14.92 -18.58 0.72
CA ALA A 211 15.13 -17.38 -0.09
C ALA A 211 16.24 -16.51 0.55
N PRO A 212 17.52 -16.89 0.44
CA PRO A 212 18.62 -16.06 0.94
C PRO A 212 18.61 -14.67 0.31
N ALA A 213 18.96 -13.62 1.06
CA ALA A 213 18.89 -12.23 0.64
C ALA A 213 19.62 -11.96 -0.69
N ASN A 214 20.76 -12.61 -0.95
CA ASN A 214 21.48 -12.49 -2.21
C ASN A 214 20.69 -13.08 -3.39
N VAL A 215 20.01 -14.22 -3.21
CA VAL A 215 19.18 -14.84 -4.24
C VAL A 215 17.95 -13.98 -4.55
N VAL A 216 17.35 -13.40 -3.52
CA VAL A 216 16.23 -12.45 -3.68
C VAL A 216 16.67 -11.20 -4.45
N ARG A 217 17.84 -10.65 -4.11
CA ARG A 217 18.39 -9.46 -4.80
C ARG A 217 18.70 -9.73 -6.28
N GLU A 218 19.21 -10.92 -6.59
CA GLU A 218 19.61 -11.33 -7.95
C GLU A 218 18.43 -11.84 -8.81
N HIS A 219 17.22 -11.67 -8.32
CA HIS A 219 16.00 -12.07 -8.99
C HIS A 219 15.83 -11.36 -10.33
N LYS A 220 15.51 -12.10 -11.38
CA LYS A 220 15.48 -11.56 -12.75
C LYS A 220 14.31 -10.60 -12.98
N PRO A 221 14.50 -9.50 -13.72
CA PRO A 221 13.39 -8.70 -14.20
C PRO A 221 12.35 -9.54 -14.93
N GLY A 222 11.07 -9.20 -14.75
CA GLY A 222 9.95 -9.97 -15.32
C GLY A 222 9.54 -11.18 -14.48
N SER A 223 10.12 -11.36 -13.29
CA SER A 223 9.67 -12.37 -12.34
C SER A 223 9.43 -11.76 -10.96
N ALA A 224 8.66 -12.43 -10.10
CA ALA A 224 8.35 -12.00 -8.75
C ALA A 224 8.28 -13.19 -7.79
N LEU A 225 8.40 -12.90 -6.50
CA LEU A 225 8.12 -13.86 -5.43
C LEU A 225 6.73 -13.54 -4.86
N LEU A 226 5.88 -14.55 -4.75
CA LEU A 226 4.54 -14.43 -4.18
C LEU A 226 4.46 -15.19 -2.86
N MET A 227 3.97 -14.49 -1.86
CA MET A 227 3.51 -15.06 -0.59
C MET A 227 2.00 -14.93 -0.52
N TYR A 228 1.31 -16.01 -0.17
CA TYR A 228 -0.14 -15.99 -0.01
C TYR A 228 -0.57 -16.80 1.22
N GLY A 229 -0.96 -16.10 2.27
CA GLY A 229 -1.40 -16.72 3.52
C GLY A 229 -0.35 -17.65 4.09
N ALA A 230 -0.73 -18.90 4.35
CA ALA A 230 0.14 -19.95 4.91
C ALA A 230 0.76 -20.87 3.84
N LEU A 231 0.59 -20.54 2.56
CA LEU A 231 1.18 -21.33 1.47
C LEU A 231 2.69 -21.08 1.35
N PRO A 232 3.46 -22.07 0.89
CA PRO A 232 4.87 -21.86 0.56
C PRO A 232 5.03 -20.73 -0.45
N MET A 233 6.15 -19.99 -0.35
CA MET A 233 6.49 -18.94 -1.29
C MET A 233 6.63 -19.51 -2.71
N ALA A 234 6.03 -18.84 -3.68
CA ALA A 234 6.08 -19.21 -5.09
C ALA A 234 6.84 -18.19 -5.91
N LYS A 235 7.60 -18.65 -6.90
CA LYS A 235 8.17 -17.79 -7.94
C LYS A 235 7.17 -17.67 -9.08
N LEU A 236 6.96 -16.44 -9.56
CA LEU A 236 6.07 -16.10 -10.66
C LEU A 236 6.87 -15.55 -11.83
N ASP A 237 6.44 -15.86 -13.04
CA ASP A 237 6.83 -15.14 -14.25
C ASP A 237 5.74 -14.12 -14.58
N LEU A 238 6.11 -12.86 -14.63
CA LEU A 238 5.20 -11.74 -14.86
C LEU A 238 4.98 -11.55 -16.37
N ARG A 239 3.73 -11.39 -16.77
CA ARG A 239 3.39 -10.96 -18.14
C ARG A 239 3.54 -9.45 -18.24
N ILE A 240 4.36 -9.00 -19.17
CA ILE A 240 4.46 -7.58 -19.48
C ILE A 240 3.23 -7.18 -20.30
N HIS A 241 2.55 -6.12 -19.89
CA HIS A 241 1.31 -5.62 -20.52
C HIS A 241 1.45 -5.40 -22.04
N LEU A 242 2.63 -4.98 -22.49
CA LEU A 242 2.91 -4.72 -23.92
C LEU A 242 3.00 -6.01 -24.77
N ASP A 243 3.27 -7.16 -24.15
CA ASP A 243 3.39 -8.44 -24.86
C ASP A 243 2.03 -9.13 -25.12
N THR A 244 0.97 -8.63 -24.54
CA THR A 244 -0.39 -9.21 -24.68
C THR A 244 -1.18 -8.68 -25.89
N ARG A 245 -0.57 -7.81 -26.72
CA ARG A 245 -1.17 -7.30 -27.97
C ARG A 245 -0.79 -8.15 -29.20
N ARG A 246 -0.72 -9.47 -29.03
CA ARG A 246 -0.63 -10.41 -30.17
C ARG A 246 -1.85 -11.32 -30.21
#